data_4a2315aa60662be798951fd142ebc61f
#
_entry.id   4a2315aa60662be798951fd142ebc61f
#
_cell.length_a   1.000
_cell.length_b   1.000
_cell.length_c   1.000
_cell.angle_alpha   90.00
_cell.angle_beta   90.00
_cell.angle_gamma   90.00
#
_symmetry.space_group_name_H-M   'P 1'
#
loop_
_entity.id
_entity.type
_entity.pdbx_description
1 polymer ?
#
loop_
_entity_poly.entity_id
_entity_poly.type
_entity_poly.pdbx_seq_one_letter_code
_entity_poly.pdbx_strand_id
1 'polypeptide(L)'
;MNDTTSTLRNPTLWLVVGIPLATVLASILTVTLAFQGAEPELPVHFAREGAPLALDQQRAQRAQQLGVRIDLNLAASGHIVARIATSYSGIREPNSLTLRMTHATRPELDREVRLTRGEDGAFHARDAAVPAGEWLLQVDSSDAWRVRSRASLPSARITLGE
;
A
#
# COMPACT_ATOMS: atom_id res chain seq x y z
N MET A 1 50.66 -46.28 -19.38
CA MET A 1 50.54 -45.07 -20.18
C MET A 1 49.14 -45.00 -20.74
N ASN A 2 48.36 -44.07 -20.22
CA ASN A 2 47.17 -43.45 -20.80
C ASN A 2 45.92 -44.27 -21.16
N ASP A 3 45.15 -44.67 -20.16
CA ASP A 3 43.76 -45.13 -20.33
C ASP A 3 42.71 -44.03 -20.00
N THR A 4 43.03 -42.80 -20.33
CA THR A 4 42.12 -41.65 -20.05
C THR A 4 40.97 -41.50 -21.08
N THR A 5 41.06 -42.18 -22.22
CA THR A 5 40.04 -42.05 -23.28
C THR A 5 38.86 -43.04 -23.17
N SER A 6 38.97 -44.07 -22.33
CA SER A 6 37.92 -45.06 -22.11
C SER A 6 36.84 -44.61 -21.15
N THR A 7 37.16 -43.69 -20.26
CA THR A 7 36.27 -43.24 -19.17
C THR A 7 35.07 -42.44 -19.73
N LEU A 8 35.24 -41.61 -20.75
CA LEU A 8 34.19 -40.80 -21.37
C LEU A 8 33.15 -41.58 -22.15
N ARG A 9 33.43 -42.84 -22.51
CA ARG A 9 32.49 -43.74 -23.24
C ARG A 9 31.65 -44.60 -22.30
N ASN A 10 31.84 -44.49 -21.00
CA ASN A 10 31.12 -45.30 -20.02
C ASN A 10 29.75 -44.66 -19.72
N PRO A 11 28.61 -45.32 -20.14
CA PRO A 11 27.27 -44.74 -19.95
C PRO A 11 26.88 -44.55 -18.48
N THR A 12 27.47 -45.39 -17.61
CA THR A 12 27.25 -45.28 -16.15
C THR A 12 27.81 -43.97 -15.58
N LEU A 13 28.96 -43.51 -16.09
CA LEU A 13 29.60 -42.28 -15.64
C LEU A 13 28.74 -41.05 -16.06
N TRP A 14 28.17 -41.09 -17.25
CA TRP A 14 27.26 -40.07 -17.72
C TRP A 14 25.97 -40.01 -16.89
N LEU A 15 25.48 -41.15 -16.40
CA LEU A 15 24.30 -41.22 -15.54
C LEU A 15 24.58 -40.63 -14.16
N VAL A 16 25.75 -40.96 -13.59
CA VAL A 16 26.16 -40.44 -12.25
C VAL A 16 26.42 -38.94 -12.25
N VAL A 17 26.98 -38.39 -13.31
CA VAL A 17 27.24 -36.96 -13.43
C VAL A 17 26.03 -36.21 -14.00
N GLY A 18 25.30 -36.82 -14.94
CA GLY A 18 24.18 -36.19 -15.64
C GLY A 18 22.98 -35.90 -14.75
N ILE A 19 22.65 -36.80 -13.82
CA ILE A 19 21.52 -36.59 -12.90
C ILE A 19 21.75 -35.37 -11.98
N PRO A 20 22.88 -35.25 -11.27
CA PRO A 20 23.15 -34.06 -10.46
C PRO A 20 23.20 -32.78 -11.29
N LEU A 21 23.78 -32.83 -12.50
CA LEU A 21 23.85 -31.67 -13.37
C LEU A 21 22.44 -31.24 -13.84
N ALA A 22 21.60 -32.19 -14.22
CA ALA A 22 20.23 -31.90 -14.60
C ALA A 22 19.40 -31.28 -13.46
N THR A 23 19.59 -31.77 -12.22
CA THR A 23 18.90 -31.18 -11.06
C THR A 23 19.37 -29.75 -10.76
N VAL A 24 20.65 -29.46 -10.91
CA VAL A 24 21.16 -28.07 -10.76
C VAL A 24 20.57 -27.16 -11.82
N LEU A 25 20.56 -27.60 -13.09
CA LEU A 25 19.98 -26.81 -14.18
C LEU A 25 18.47 -26.60 -13.98
N ALA A 26 17.74 -27.62 -13.56
CA ALA A 26 16.33 -27.51 -13.25
C ALA A 26 16.07 -26.54 -12.09
N SER A 27 16.90 -26.57 -11.05
CA SER A 27 16.82 -25.65 -9.92
C SER A 27 17.07 -24.19 -10.33
N ILE A 28 18.08 -23.96 -11.17
CA ILE A 28 18.36 -22.61 -11.70
C ILE A 28 17.17 -22.13 -12.55
N LEU A 29 16.62 -22.99 -13.40
CA LEU A 29 15.45 -22.66 -14.22
C LEU A 29 14.23 -22.31 -13.35
N THR A 30 13.96 -23.10 -12.31
CA THR A 30 12.86 -22.84 -11.38
C THR A 30 13.04 -21.50 -10.65
N VAL A 31 14.25 -21.21 -10.19
CA VAL A 31 14.57 -19.93 -9.54
C VAL A 31 14.40 -18.75 -10.51
N THR A 32 14.89 -18.89 -11.75
CA THR A 32 14.73 -17.82 -12.74
C THR A 32 13.27 -17.57 -13.11
N LEU A 33 12.47 -18.63 -13.25
CA LEU A 33 11.02 -18.52 -13.49
C LEU A 33 10.29 -17.90 -12.28
N ALA A 34 10.69 -18.24 -11.05
CA ALA A 34 10.14 -17.65 -9.86
C ALA A 34 10.41 -16.14 -9.78
N PHE A 35 11.60 -15.70 -10.18
CA PHE A 35 11.91 -14.26 -10.24
C PHE A 35 11.24 -13.53 -11.41
N GLN A 36 10.94 -14.20 -12.51
CA GLN A 36 10.21 -13.60 -13.64
C GLN A 36 8.71 -13.49 -13.37
N GLY A 37 8.17 -14.37 -12.52
CA GLY A 37 6.78 -14.30 -12.06
C GLY A 37 6.62 -13.51 -10.75
N ALA A 38 7.67 -12.94 -10.20
CA ALA A 38 7.56 -12.04 -9.07
C ALA A 38 6.76 -10.82 -9.54
N GLU A 39 5.51 -10.74 -9.11
CA GLU A 39 4.73 -9.51 -9.16
C GLU A 39 5.61 -8.35 -8.65
N PRO A 40 5.48 -7.14 -9.23
CA PRO A 40 6.26 -6.00 -8.76
C PRO A 40 6.12 -5.94 -7.25
N GLU A 41 7.26 -6.02 -6.56
CA GLU A 41 7.34 -5.96 -5.11
C GLU A 41 6.41 -4.86 -4.63
N LEU A 42 5.37 -5.25 -3.91
CA LEU A 42 4.62 -4.31 -3.08
C LEU A 42 5.66 -3.46 -2.36
N PRO A 43 5.62 -2.14 -2.49
CA PRO A 43 6.68 -1.28 -1.99
C PRO A 43 7.02 -1.69 -0.55
N VAL A 44 8.32 -1.74 -0.25
CA VAL A 44 9.02 -2.26 0.92
C VAL A 44 8.50 -1.76 2.29
N HIS A 45 7.22 -1.52 2.41
CA HIS A 45 6.56 -1.12 3.65
C HIS A 45 6.29 -2.29 4.60
N PHE A 46 6.40 -3.54 4.11
CA PHE A 46 6.19 -4.74 4.95
C PHE A 46 7.42 -5.20 5.73
N ALA A 47 8.62 -4.76 5.39
CA ALA A 47 9.84 -5.24 6.02
C ALA A 47 10.14 -4.68 7.42
N ARG A 48 9.23 -3.88 8.01
CA ARG A 48 9.33 -3.37 9.38
C ARG A 48 8.05 -3.58 10.17
N GLU A 49 7.50 -4.76 10.15
CA GLU A 49 6.14 -5.09 10.63
C GLU A 49 5.91 -4.94 12.15
N GLY A 50 6.91 -4.69 12.97
CA GLY A 50 6.69 -4.46 14.40
C GLY A 50 6.50 -2.98 14.79
N ALA A 51 7.27 -2.08 14.21
CA ALA A 51 7.25 -0.66 14.58
C ALA A 51 6.14 0.17 13.89
N PRO A 52 5.77 -0.07 12.60
CA PRO A 52 4.69 0.67 11.96
C PRO A 52 3.32 0.43 12.55
N LEU A 53 3.01 -0.82 12.92
CA LEU A 53 1.72 -1.17 13.52
C LEU A 53 1.47 -0.45 14.85
N ALA A 54 2.49 -0.35 15.70
CA ALA A 54 2.38 0.36 16.97
C ALA A 54 2.17 1.87 16.74
N LEU A 55 2.89 2.48 15.81
CA LEU A 55 2.72 3.89 15.44
C LEU A 55 1.35 4.17 14.81
N ASP A 56 0.86 3.27 13.97
CA ASP A 56 -0.46 3.38 13.35
C ASP A 56 -1.58 3.31 14.39
N GLN A 57 -1.46 2.40 15.35
CA GLN A 57 -2.40 2.30 16.47
C GLN A 57 -2.35 3.55 17.36
N GLN A 58 -1.17 4.06 17.67
CA GLN A 58 -1.02 5.30 18.44
C GLN A 58 -1.67 6.50 17.74
N ARG A 59 -1.49 6.64 16.42
CA ARG A 59 -2.12 7.71 15.64
C ARG A 59 -3.64 7.58 15.60
N ALA A 60 -4.16 6.36 15.47
CA ALA A 60 -5.59 6.12 15.53
C ALA A 60 -6.17 6.41 16.91
N GLN A 61 -5.53 5.96 17.99
CA GLN A 61 -5.90 6.28 19.36
C GLN A 61 -5.86 7.78 19.63
N ARG A 62 -4.85 8.46 19.09
CA ARG A 62 -4.75 9.92 19.20
C ARG A 62 -5.93 10.63 18.53
N ALA A 63 -6.35 10.16 17.34
CA ALA A 63 -7.52 10.69 16.66
C ALA A 63 -8.79 10.54 17.52
N GLN A 64 -8.97 9.39 18.15
CA GLN A 64 -10.11 9.14 19.05
C GLN A 64 -10.06 10.04 20.29
N GLN A 65 -8.91 10.16 20.95
CA GLN A 65 -8.73 11.02 22.12
C GLN A 65 -9.03 12.49 21.81
N LEU A 66 -8.69 12.95 20.62
CA LEU A 66 -8.92 14.30 20.15
C LEU A 66 -10.34 14.50 19.58
N GLY A 67 -11.13 13.44 19.46
CA GLY A 67 -12.45 13.47 18.84
C GLY A 67 -12.42 13.98 17.41
N VAL A 68 -11.39 13.59 16.65
CA VAL A 68 -11.22 14.04 15.27
C VAL A 68 -12.23 13.34 14.38
N ARG A 69 -13.05 14.13 13.69
CA ARG A 69 -13.93 13.71 12.62
C ARG A 69 -13.59 14.46 11.35
N ILE A 70 -13.75 13.81 10.22
CA ILE A 70 -13.48 14.41 8.91
C ILE A 70 -14.69 14.21 8.02
N ASP A 71 -15.25 15.30 7.60
CA ASP A 71 -16.26 15.32 6.53
C ASP A 71 -15.55 15.45 5.19
N LEU A 72 -15.57 14.38 4.41
CA LEU A 72 -14.95 14.28 3.09
C LEU A 72 -16.02 14.32 2.00
N ASN A 73 -15.83 15.20 1.03
CA ASN A 73 -16.64 15.30 -0.18
C ASN A 73 -15.76 14.99 -1.39
N LEU A 74 -16.14 13.97 -2.14
CA LEU A 74 -15.47 13.53 -3.36
C LEU A 74 -16.39 13.82 -4.55
N ALA A 75 -16.19 14.94 -5.21
CA ALA A 75 -16.99 15.32 -6.37
C ALA A 75 -16.64 14.47 -7.60
N ALA A 76 -17.62 14.17 -8.43
CA ALA A 76 -17.39 13.46 -9.69
C ALA A 76 -16.45 14.20 -10.65
N SER A 77 -16.27 15.51 -10.46
CA SER A 77 -15.31 16.35 -11.19
C SER A 77 -13.85 16.14 -10.75
N GLY A 78 -13.60 15.28 -9.77
CA GLY A 78 -12.28 15.08 -9.16
C GLY A 78 -11.90 16.15 -8.14
N HIS A 79 -12.81 17.03 -7.75
CA HIS A 79 -12.56 17.99 -6.67
C HIS A 79 -12.80 17.30 -5.32
N ILE A 80 -11.82 17.38 -4.43
CA ILE A 80 -11.83 16.78 -3.11
C ILE A 80 -11.83 17.88 -2.07
N VAL A 81 -12.79 17.86 -1.16
CA VAL A 81 -12.88 18.80 -0.04
C VAL A 81 -12.97 18.00 1.27
N ALA A 82 -12.11 18.30 2.22
CA ALA A 82 -12.14 17.73 3.55
C ALA A 82 -12.28 18.83 4.61
N ARG A 83 -13.16 18.63 5.58
CA ARG A 83 -13.30 19.51 6.75
C ARG A 83 -13.04 18.72 8.01
N ILE A 84 -12.24 19.28 8.88
CA ILE A 84 -11.97 18.69 10.20
C ILE A 84 -12.98 19.26 11.20
N ALA A 85 -13.65 18.35 11.90
CA ALA A 85 -14.37 18.66 13.12
C ALA A 85 -13.64 17.99 14.28
N THR A 86 -13.45 18.68 15.38
CA THR A 86 -12.80 18.15 16.57
C THR A 86 -13.56 18.58 17.82
N SER A 87 -13.61 17.70 18.78
CA SER A 87 -14.19 17.99 20.10
C SER A 87 -13.21 18.73 21.03
N TYR A 88 -11.92 18.80 20.64
CA TYR A 88 -10.88 19.39 21.46
C TYR A 88 -10.39 20.71 20.86
N SER A 89 -10.53 21.81 21.58
CA SER A 89 -10.23 23.17 21.13
C SER A 89 -8.73 23.52 21.09
N GLY A 90 -7.84 22.61 21.50
CA GLY A 90 -6.39 22.84 21.58
C GLY A 90 -5.57 22.20 20.44
N ILE A 91 -6.22 21.69 19.40
CA ILE A 91 -5.49 21.09 18.28
C ILE A 91 -4.91 22.21 17.40
N ARG A 92 -3.59 22.16 17.21
CA ARG A 92 -2.98 22.92 16.13
C ARG A 92 -3.42 22.31 14.80
N GLU A 93 -4.25 23.04 14.08
CA GLU A 93 -4.72 22.59 12.78
C GLU A 93 -3.55 22.42 11.81
N PRO A 94 -3.47 21.27 11.11
CA PRO A 94 -2.40 21.02 10.16
C PRO A 94 -2.54 21.93 8.94
N ASN A 95 -1.43 22.22 8.25
CA ASN A 95 -1.46 22.96 6.99
C ASN A 95 -1.82 22.07 5.80
N SER A 96 -1.66 20.77 5.92
CA SER A 96 -2.01 19.79 4.89
C SER A 96 -2.43 18.47 5.49
N LEU A 97 -3.26 17.75 4.75
CA LEU A 97 -3.67 16.37 5.03
C LEU A 97 -3.24 15.47 3.88
N THR A 98 -3.00 14.21 4.18
CA THR A 98 -2.79 13.18 3.18
C THR A 98 -3.99 12.25 3.16
N LEU A 99 -4.70 12.19 2.03
CA LEU A 99 -5.78 11.24 1.79
C LEU A 99 -5.22 10.07 1.00
N ARG A 100 -5.26 8.89 1.59
CA ARG A 100 -4.98 7.62 0.91
C ARG A 100 -6.29 6.90 0.63
N MET A 101 -6.47 6.49 -0.60
CA MET A 101 -7.64 5.77 -1.08
C MET A 101 -7.18 4.41 -1.59
N THR A 102 -7.63 3.34 -0.93
CA THR A 102 -7.30 1.95 -1.30
C THR A 102 -8.57 1.24 -1.75
N HIS A 103 -8.57 0.71 -2.97
CA HIS A 103 -9.72 -0.01 -3.50
C HIS A 103 -9.74 -1.45 -2.98
N ALA A 104 -10.91 -1.94 -2.58
CA ALA A 104 -11.04 -3.25 -1.93
C ALA A 104 -10.51 -4.45 -2.75
N THR A 105 -10.56 -4.36 -4.08
CA THR A 105 -10.22 -5.48 -5.00
C THR A 105 -9.31 -5.12 -6.17
N ARG A 106 -8.97 -3.84 -6.35
CA ARG A 106 -8.21 -3.34 -7.50
C ARG A 106 -7.07 -2.42 -7.04
N PRO A 107 -5.90 -2.99 -6.65
CA PRO A 107 -4.76 -2.22 -6.15
C PRO A 107 -4.23 -1.18 -7.15
N GLU A 108 -4.42 -1.41 -8.45
CA GLU A 108 -4.04 -0.48 -9.52
C GLU A 108 -4.79 0.86 -9.46
N LEU A 109 -5.87 0.92 -8.71
CA LEU A 109 -6.64 2.14 -8.49
C LEU A 109 -6.22 2.90 -7.22
N ASP A 110 -5.35 2.31 -6.40
CA ASP A 110 -4.86 2.92 -5.17
C ASP A 110 -4.15 4.24 -5.49
N ARG A 111 -4.44 5.24 -4.66
CA ARG A 111 -3.85 6.56 -4.84
C ARG A 111 -3.70 7.30 -3.53
N GLU A 112 -2.77 8.23 -3.55
CA GLU A 112 -2.52 9.12 -2.44
C GLU A 112 -2.58 10.57 -2.92
N VAL A 113 -3.39 11.38 -2.24
CA VAL A 113 -3.64 12.77 -2.61
C VAL A 113 -3.34 13.66 -1.43
N ARG A 114 -2.53 14.68 -1.65
CA ARG A 114 -2.26 15.71 -0.65
C ARG A 114 -3.27 16.84 -0.76
N LEU A 115 -3.98 17.11 0.34
CA LEU A 115 -4.91 18.21 0.46
C LEU A 115 -4.22 19.38 1.15
N THR A 116 -4.38 20.57 0.63
CA THR A 116 -3.86 21.82 1.19
C THR A 116 -4.98 22.64 1.80
N ARG A 117 -4.69 23.32 2.89
CA ARG A 117 -5.66 24.17 3.56
C ARG A 117 -5.94 25.42 2.76
N GLY A 118 -7.21 25.67 2.49
CA GLY A 118 -7.70 26.90 1.86
C GLY A 118 -8.01 28.01 2.87
N GLU A 119 -8.32 29.18 2.35
CA GLU A 119 -8.73 30.36 3.15
C GLU A 119 -10.06 30.15 3.86
N ASP A 120 -10.91 29.24 3.36
CA ASP A 120 -12.20 28.84 3.95
C ASP A 120 -12.04 27.86 5.12
N GLY A 121 -10.80 27.54 5.52
CA GLY A 121 -10.48 26.59 6.57
C GLY A 121 -10.67 25.12 6.17
N ALA A 122 -11.20 24.82 4.98
CA ALA A 122 -11.28 23.48 4.44
C ALA A 122 -9.98 23.06 3.74
N PHE A 123 -9.80 21.76 3.56
CA PHE A 123 -8.68 21.21 2.82
C PHE A 123 -9.13 20.82 1.43
N HIS A 124 -8.41 21.27 0.43
CA HIS A 124 -8.75 21.10 -0.98
C HIS A 124 -7.66 20.32 -1.72
N ALA A 125 -8.11 19.49 -2.64
CA ALA A 125 -7.27 18.86 -3.64
C ALA A 125 -8.06 18.67 -4.94
N ARG A 126 -7.34 18.33 -6.00
CA ARG A 126 -7.92 17.91 -7.26
C ARG A 126 -7.18 16.67 -7.73
N ASP A 127 -7.95 15.65 -8.08
CA ASP A 127 -7.44 14.39 -8.61
C ASP A 127 -8.40 13.89 -9.70
N ALA A 128 -8.07 12.77 -10.35
CA ALA A 128 -8.98 12.11 -11.26
C ALA A 128 -10.26 11.65 -10.54
N ALA A 129 -11.37 11.58 -11.28
CA ALA A 129 -12.61 11.05 -10.74
C ALA A 129 -12.39 9.65 -10.13
N VAL A 130 -12.94 9.44 -8.94
CA VAL A 130 -12.80 8.16 -8.25
C VAL A 130 -13.84 7.18 -8.79
N PRO A 131 -13.42 6.01 -9.29
CA PRO A 131 -14.35 4.99 -9.79
C PRO A 131 -15.29 4.47 -8.70
N ALA A 132 -16.45 3.98 -9.13
CA ALA A 132 -17.41 3.33 -8.23
C ALA A 132 -16.81 2.05 -7.62
N GLY A 133 -17.12 1.79 -6.36
CA GLY A 133 -16.66 0.60 -5.64
C GLY A 133 -16.53 0.82 -4.15
N GLU A 134 -16.05 -0.21 -3.46
CA GLU A 134 -15.73 -0.17 -2.03
C GLU A 134 -14.30 0.30 -1.83
N TRP A 135 -14.15 1.32 -1.00
CA TRP A 135 -12.88 1.97 -0.75
C TRP A 135 -12.56 2.03 0.74
N LEU A 136 -11.33 1.80 1.08
CA LEU A 136 -10.77 2.18 2.37
C LEU A 136 -10.16 3.57 2.24
N LEU A 137 -10.74 4.52 2.94
CA LEU A 137 -10.29 5.90 3.00
C LEU A 137 -9.50 6.11 4.28
N GLN A 138 -8.31 6.66 4.15
CA GLN A 138 -7.46 7.00 5.27
C GLN A 138 -7.01 8.45 5.14
N VAL A 139 -7.18 9.22 6.19
CA VAL A 139 -6.69 10.60 6.27
C VAL A 139 -5.67 10.70 7.39
N ASP A 140 -4.51 11.20 7.01
CA ASP A 140 -3.37 11.41 7.90
C ASP A 140 -3.09 12.91 8.05
N SER A 141 -2.87 13.35 9.29
CA SER A 141 -2.32 14.67 9.58
C SER A 141 -0.84 14.55 9.90
N SER A 142 0.02 14.73 8.91
CA SER A 142 1.47 14.60 9.08
C SER A 142 1.82 13.40 9.98
N ASP A 143 2.26 13.62 11.21
CA ASP A 143 2.58 12.55 12.16
C ASP A 143 1.69 12.53 13.41
N ALA A 144 0.65 13.35 13.45
CA ALA A 144 -0.10 13.58 14.69
C ALA A 144 -1.22 12.56 14.93
N TRP A 145 -2.09 12.32 13.92
CA TRP A 145 -3.24 11.43 14.02
C TRP A 145 -3.63 10.84 12.68
N ARG A 146 -4.41 9.76 12.73
CA ARG A 146 -4.91 9.03 11.57
C ARG A 146 -6.35 8.63 11.77
N VAL A 147 -7.17 8.83 10.73
CA VAL A 147 -8.56 8.39 10.72
C VAL A 147 -8.79 7.51 9.49
N ARG A 148 -9.54 6.43 9.67
CA ARG A 148 -9.90 5.48 8.60
C ARG A 148 -11.38 5.24 8.59
N SER A 149 -11.94 5.05 7.40
CA SER A 149 -13.32 4.58 7.21
C SER A 149 -13.44 3.82 5.91
N ARG A 150 -14.41 2.91 5.85
CA ARG A 150 -14.81 2.27 4.59
C ARG A 150 -15.99 3.02 4.02
N ALA A 151 -15.99 3.21 2.72
CA ALA A 151 -17.07 3.87 2.03
C ALA A 151 -17.31 3.26 0.65
N SER A 152 -18.57 3.14 0.28
CA SER A 152 -18.97 2.83 -1.09
C SER A 152 -19.05 4.12 -1.89
N LEU A 153 -18.33 4.21 -2.99
CA LEU A 153 -18.34 5.37 -3.89
C LEU A 153 -19.12 5.05 -5.18
N PRO A 154 -19.76 6.04 -5.78
CA PRO A 154 -19.81 7.46 -5.42
C PRO A 154 -20.72 7.75 -4.23
N SER A 155 -20.22 8.54 -3.28
CA SER A 155 -20.99 9.07 -2.17
C SER A 155 -20.77 10.58 -2.06
N ALA A 156 -21.82 11.34 -1.89
CA ALA A 156 -21.74 12.81 -1.85
C ALA A 156 -21.05 13.33 -0.58
N ARG A 157 -21.11 12.58 0.52
CA ARG A 157 -20.47 12.92 1.79
C ARG A 157 -20.08 11.66 2.55
N ILE A 158 -18.90 11.67 3.09
CA ILE A 158 -18.35 10.56 3.88
C ILE A 158 -17.79 11.15 5.17
N THR A 159 -18.22 10.62 6.30
CA THR A 159 -17.66 11.00 7.61
C THR A 159 -16.67 9.93 8.06
N LEU A 160 -15.46 10.32 8.44
CA LEU A 160 -14.44 9.47 9.01
C LEU A 160 -14.26 9.83 10.49
N GLY A 161 -14.00 8.85 11.34
CA GLY A 161 -13.69 9.09 12.75
C GLY A 161 -14.91 9.01 13.68
N GLU A 162 -15.68 7.92 13.56
CA GLU A 162 -16.65 7.52 14.60
C GLU A 162 -15.96 6.81 15.75
#